data_99606db76eca4b16f8ba8b40fe3cd007
#
_entry.id   99606db76eca4b16f8ba8b40fe3cd007
#
_cell.length_a   1.000
_cell.length_b   1.000
_cell.length_c   1.000
_cell.angle_alpha   90.00
_cell.angle_beta   90.00
_cell.angle_gamma   90.00
#
_symmetry.space_group_name_H-M   'P 1'
#
loop_
_entity.id
_entity.type
_entity.pdbx_description
1 polymer ?
#
loop_
_entity_poly.entity_id
_entity_poly.type
_entity_poly.pdbx_seq_one_letter_code
_entity_poly.pdbx_strand_id
1 'polypeptide(L)'
;MLKGAGVLFMLESVLTKEVMSQVLADFFSKSISEESAVSTEDFVNFFVTHKEVVEKIHNKLNLKEVLLGWLSQSGFPYLQTKRAGSGITIDEKVFTGGIRRTQEKLWKFPIFYANSNDPAFFNVDKFFWLLLDDPRTVSLNFTVPPDDWFVLNVNGTGPYRVNYEEKDWLNLALVFANNHTIFPTSTRSKLISDAFAMIYAGHANPYIIFSFLTYLQKEESLTPWLSALDGFEYLHSLIYSIGLKDDLDTYMQNILNEIYKELGIDNNSVDNFQGILRQRIVSAVCNHGNQACITDTTKDYLKMIDVHSGYSPNNDVRPVILCNGIRGVRDAQKWSGLYNTTFDDTSDMGHDIRKVYYEALACPTSEDGTENEGINQFLNYIFRADNYVIPKADVPTAFKAIYTNPDHVTQALHYFVINEQRLRKDISLSEKVRLLRGIVPYLTKTEELKLLQKYLDVVKPKNEMRDAVMLAMLSVNRTQNFLNNNYKALKSAFQQVNPPTPAPPTVTPPAPTLTTKPSNVTTPPTVPPNGTVTTPTTPKPNSAAELNIFSLFTLLMVYLAFIYIA
;
A
#
# COMPACT_ATOMS: atom_id res chain seq x y z
N MET A 1 -8.68 -9.24 12.43
CA MET A 1 -9.21 -7.89 12.75
C MET A 1 -9.44 -7.05 11.50
N LEU A 2 -8.50 -6.93 10.58
CA LEU A 2 -8.53 -6.02 9.42
C LEU A 2 -9.53 -6.39 8.33
N LYS A 3 -9.66 -7.67 8.01
CA LYS A 3 -10.67 -8.14 7.07
C LYS A 3 -12.08 -7.79 7.56
N GLY A 4 -12.34 -7.92 8.88
CA GLY A 4 -13.61 -7.53 9.48
C GLY A 4 -13.91 -6.04 9.28
N ALA A 5 -12.94 -5.15 9.54
CA ALA A 5 -13.10 -3.72 9.31
C ALA A 5 -13.41 -3.41 7.83
N GLY A 6 -12.72 -4.06 6.89
CA GLY A 6 -13.00 -3.91 5.45
C GLY A 6 -14.40 -4.39 5.04
N VAL A 7 -14.90 -5.47 5.66
CA VAL A 7 -16.27 -5.94 5.42
C VAL A 7 -17.29 -4.94 5.97
N LEU A 8 -17.06 -4.37 7.17
CA LEU A 8 -17.96 -3.35 7.73
C LEU A 8 -17.97 -2.08 6.88
N PHE A 9 -16.81 -1.64 6.38
CA PHE A 9 -16.72 -0.49 5.48
C PHE A 9 -17.47 -0.75 4.15
N MET A 10 -17.35 -1.96 3.61
CA MET A 10 -18.10 -2.36 2.41
C MET A 10 -19.61 -2.31 2.65
N LEU A 11 -20.07 -2.75 3.81
CA LEU A 11 -21.49 -2.67 4.18
C LEU A 11 -21.95 -1.22 4.38
N GLU A 12 -21.14 -0.39 5.04
CA GLU A 12 -21.43 1.04 5.19
C GLU A 12 -21.59 1.71 3.83
N SER A 13 -20.75 1.36 2.84
CA SER A 13 -20.85 1.90 1.48
C SER A 13 -22.16 1.55 0.76
N VAL A 14 -22.79 0.43 1.12
CA VAL A 14 -24.12 0.02 0.59
C VAL A 14 -25.27 0.63 1.39
N LEU A 15 -25.12 0.66 2.72
CA LEU A 15 -26.21 1.03 3.64
C LEU A 15 -26.30 2.54 3.88
N THR A 16 -25.25 3.26 3.75
CA THR A 16 -24.91 4.62 4.22
C THR A 16 -24.38 4.64 5.65
N LYS A 17 -23.63 5.71 5.95
CA LYS A 17 -23.01 5.91 7.26
C LYS A 17 -24.05 6.03 8.38
N GLU A 18 -25.14 6.72 8.12
CA GLU A 18 -26.23 6.96 9.09
C GLU A 18 -26.86 5.64 9.49
N VAL A 19 -27.25 4.82 8.52
CA VAL A 19 -27.84 3.49 8.76
C VAL A 19 -26.86 2.59 9.51
N MET A 20 -25.59 2.54 9.06
CA MET A 20 -24.56 1.73 9.71
C MET A 20 -24.33 2.15 11.16
N SER A 21 -24.28 3.45 11.43
CA SER A 21 -24.11 4.00 12.79
C SER A 21 -25.30 3.63 13.69
N GLN A 22 -26.54 3.71 13.19
CA GLN A 22 -27.73 3.32 13.93
C GLN A 22 -27.72 1.83 14.27
N VAL A 23 -27.43 0.96 13.28
CA VAL A 23 -27.39 -0.49 13.47
C VAL A 23 -26.34 -0.88 14.53
N LEU A 24 -25.16 -0.26 14.49
CA LEU A 24 -24.11 -0.52 15.47
C LEU A 24 -24.51 -0.01 16.86
N ALA A 25 -25.11 1.17 16.97
CA ALA A 25 -25.59 1.71 18.24
C ALA A 25 -26.64 0.79 18.88
N ASP A 26 -27.61 0.31 18.10
CA ASP A 26 -28.67 -0.58 18.58
C ASP A 26 -28.10 -1.96 18.99
N PHE A 27 -27.13 -2.49 18.23
CA PHE A 27 -26.44 -3.72 18.58
C PHE A 27 -25.68 -3.61 19.90
N PHE A 28 -24.90 -2.58 20.11
CA PHE A 28 -24.16 -2.37 21.36
C PHE A 28 -25.09 -2.10 22.53
N SER A 29 -26.15 -1.31 22.35
CA SER A 29 -27.14 -1.04 23.40
C SER A 29 -27.81 -2.32 23.87
N LYS A 30 -28.20 -3.20 22.94
CA LYS A 30 -28.75 -4.51 23.25
C LYS A 30 -27.75 -5.39 24.00
N SER A 31 -26.51 -5.50 23.49
CA SER A 31 -25.48 -6.35 24.07
C SER A 31 -25.11 -5.92 25.51
N ILE A 32 -25.06 -4.61 25.77
CA ILE A 32 -24.80 -4.07 27.12
C ILE A 32 -25.97 -4.38 28.05
N SER A 33 -27.22 -4.26 27.58
CA SER A 33 -28.40 -4.52 28.42
C SER A 33 -28.57 -6.00 28.81
N GLU A 34 -28.07 -6.91 27.95
CA GLU A 34 -28.14 -8.37 28.18
C GLU A 34 -26.94 -8.91 28.98
N GLU A 35 -25.92 -8.08 29.29
CA GLU A 35 -24.68 -8.44 30.01
C GLU A 35 -24.01 -9.72 29.47
N SER A 36 -24.19 -10.00 28.17
CA SER A 36 -23.74 -11.25 27.55
C SER A 36 -22.50 -11.07 26.68
N ALA A 37 -21.64 -12.09 26.63
CA ALA A 37 -20.56 -12.16 25.66
C ALA A 37 -21.17 -12.35 24.26
N VAL A 38 -20.70 -11.55 23.30
CA VAL A 38 -21.25 -11.49 21.94
C VAL A 38 -20.35 -12.28 20.98
N SER A 39 -20.93 -13.18 20.22
CA SER A 39 -20.25 -13.92 19.14
C SER A 39 -20.40 -13.21 17.78
N THR A 40 -19.57 -13.62 16.82
CA THR A 40 -19.72 -13.20 15.42
C THR A 40 -21.09 -13.56 14.85
N GLU A 41 -21.65 -14.70 15.26
CA GLU A 41 -22.96 -15.15 14.79
C GLU A 41 -24.10 -14.29 15.35
N ASP A 42 -24.00 -13.86 16.60
CA ASP A 42 -24.96 -12.94 17.23
C ASP A 42 -24.99 -11.60 16.50
N PHE A 43 -23.80 -11.05 16.17
CA PHE A 43 -23.71 -9.83 15.37
C PHE A 43 -24.35 -10.03 13.99
N VAL A 44 -23.99 -11.10 13.27
CA VAL A 44 -24.54 -11.36 11.93
C VAL A 44 -26.06 -11.52 11.98
N ASN A 45 -26.59 -12.30 12.92
CA ASN A 45 -28.03 -12.49 13.07
C ASN A 45 -28.76 -11.17 13.37
N PHE A 46 -28.23 -10.38 14.30
CA PHE A 46 -28.79 -9.05 14.60
C PHE A 46 -28.78 -8.15 13.36
N PHE A 47 -27.64 -8.07 12.69
CA PHE A 47 -27.42 -7.18 11.54
C PHE A 47 -28.39 -7.49 10.40
N VAL A 48 -28.54 -8.76 10.00
CA VAL A 48 -29.38 -9.14 8.85
C VAL A 48 -30.88 -9.06 9.14
N THR A 49 -31.29 -8.98 10.40
CA THR A 49 -32.69 -8.82 10.81
C THR A 49 -33.06 -7.40 11.18
N HIS A 50 -32.08 -6.49 11.24
CA HIS A 50 -32.32 -5.10 11.59
C HIS A 50 -33.17 -4.41 10.51
N LYS A 51 -34.21 -3.68 10.93
CA LYS A 51 -35.21 -3.08 10.03
C LYS A 51 -34.57 -2.23 8.92
N GLU A 52 -33.68 -1.32 9.29
CA GLU A 52 -33.01 -0.41 8.34
C GLU A 52 -32.18 -1.17 7.29
N VAL A 53 -31.54 -2.28 7.69
CA VAL A 53 -30.77 -3.14 6.77
C VAL A 53 -31.68 -3.87 5.80
N VAL A 54 -32.79 -4.43 6.30
CA VAL A 54 -33.78 -5.16 5.49
C VAL A 54 -34.43 -4.23 4.47
N GLU A 55 -34.79 -2.99 4.87
CA GLU A 55 -35.37 -2.00 3.99
C GLU A 55 -34.40 -1.56 2.86
N LYS A 56 -33.12 -1.37 3.18
CA LYS A 56 -32.09 -0.96 2.20
C LYS A 56 -31.70 -2.05 1.20
N ILE A 57 -31.59 -3.29 1.66
CA ILE A 57 -31.11 -4.42 0.83
C ILE A 57 -32.26 -5.16 0.10
N HIS A 58 -33.52 -4.85 0.46
CA HIS A 58 -34.72 -5.34 -0.24
C HIS A 58 -34.83 -6.87 -0.40
N ASN A 59 -34.55 -7.68 0.62
CA ASN A 59 -34.77 -9.15 0.63
C ASN A 59 -34.33 -9.96 -0.60
N LYS A 60 -33.64 -9.31 -1.57
CA LYS A 60 -33.16 -9.95 -2.81
C LYS A 60 -31.85 -10.70 -2.65
N LEU A 61 -31.21 -10.55 -1.48
CA LEU A 61 -29.90 -11.08 -1.18
C LEU A 61 -29.92 -11.83 0.15
N ASN A 62 -29.36 -13.04 0.18
CA ASN A 62 -29.07 -13.72 1.44
C ASN A 62 -27.83 -13.08 2.10
N LEU A 63 -28.04 -11.93 2.77
CA LEU A 63 -26.96 -11.16 3.40
C LEU A 63 -26.23 -11.97 4.48
N LYS A 64 -26.91 -12.89 5.17
CA LYS A 64 -26.27 -13.78 6.13
C LYS A 64 -25.21 -14.66 5.47
N GLU A 65 -25.52 -15.24 4.33
CA GLU A 65 -24.56 -16.03 3.54
C GLU A 65 -23.36 -15.20 3.09
N VAL A 66 -23.59 -13.97 2.61
CA VAL A 66 -22.54 -13.02 2.24
C VAL A 66 -21.59 -12.76 3.40
N LEU A 67 -22.12 -12.36 4.55
CA LEU A 67 -21.32 -12.03 5.72
C LEU A 67 -20.54 -13.25 6.26
N LEU A 68 -21.20 -14.39 6.40
CA LEU A 68 -20.54 -15.61 6.84
C LEU A 68 -19.45 -16.06 5.86
N GLY A 69 -19.68 -15.90 4.54
CA GLY A 69 -18.68 -16.15 3.51
C GLY A 69 -17.41 -15.31 3.70
N TRP A 70 -17.55 -14.05 4.09
CA TRP A 70 -16.41 -13.16 4.37
C TRP A 70 -15.74 -13.45 5.71
N LEU A 71 -16.49 -13.71 6.75
CA LEU A 71 -15.99 -13.83 8.13
C LEU A 71 -15.39 -15.20 8.42
N SER A 72 -15.89 -16.29 7.80
CA SER A 72 -15.43 -17.66 8.03
C SER A 72 -14.32 -18.15 7.10
N GLN A 73 -14.13 -17.52 5.93
CA GLN A 73 -13.12 -17.93 4.96
C GLN A 73 -11.83 -17.14 5.16
N SER A 74 -10.69 -17.80 5.01
CA SER A 74 -9.37 -17.12 4.94
C SER A 74 -9.09 -16.59 3.52
N GLY A 75 -8.34 -15.49 3.41
CA GLY A 75 -8.02 -14.84 2.13
C GLY A 75 -9.10 -13.86 1.68
N PHE A 76 -8.98 -13.38 0.47
CA PHE A 76 -9.91 -12.45 -0.18
C PHE A 76 -9.84 -12.61 -1.72
N PRO A 77 -10.84 -12.14 -2.48
CA PRO A 77 -10.86 -12.27 -3.93
C PRO A 77 -10.08 -11.16 -4.63
N TYR A 78 -9.70 -11.44 -5.89
CA TYR A 78 -9.44 -10.40 -6.86
C TYR A 78 -10.27 -10.64 -8.12
N LEU A 79 -10.59 -9.57 -8.81
CA LEU A 79 -11.28 -9.57 -10.08
C LEU A 79 -10.26 -9.42 -11.20
N GLN A 80 -10.23 -10.37 -12.13
CA GLN A 80 -9.51 -10.25 -13.38
C GLN A 80 -10.47 -9.74 -14.45
N THR A 81 -10.24 -8.53 -14.96
CA THR A 81 -11.04 -8.01 -16.06
C THR A 81 -10.57 -8.58 -17.40
N LYS A 82 -11.49 -8.72 -18.33
CA LYS A 82 -11.21 -9.04 -19.73
C LYS A 82 -12.11 -8.20 -20.61
N ARG A 83 -11.55 -7.67 -21.69
CA ARG A 83 -12.26 -6.83 -22.63
C ARG A 83 -12.55 -7.58 -23.94
N ALA A 84 -13.77 -7.44 -24.46
CA ALA A 84 -14.18 -7.92 -25.79
C ALA A 84 -14.87 -6.78 -26.53
N GLY A 85 -14.10 -6.02 -27.32
CA GLY A 85 -14.57 -4.76 -27.91
C GLY A 85 -14.94 -3.75 -26.81
N SER A 86 -16.18 -3.28 -26.80
CA SER A 86 -16.72 -2.39 -25.76
C SER A 86 -17.25 -3.15 -24.54
N GLY A 87 -17.45 -4.45 -24.63
CA GLY A 87 -17.93 -5.29 -23.52
C GLY A 87 -16.79 -5.66 -22.56
N ILE A 88 -17.12 -5.80 -21.30
CA ILE A 88 -16.18 -6.16 -20.23
C ILE A 88 -16.73 -7.37 -19.50
N THR A 89 -15.89 -8.36 -19.26
CA THR A 89 -16.15 -9.49 -18.36
C THR A 89 -15.21 -9.47 -17.19
N ILE A 90 -15.62 -10.03 -16.07
CA ILE A 90 -14.81 -10.21 -14.87
C ILE A 90 -14.79 -11.67 -14.46
N ASP A 91 -13.61 -12.17 -14.13
CA ASP A 91 -13.40 -13.47 -13.49
C ASP A 91 -13.04 -13.24 -12.02
N GLU A 92 -13.80 -13.84 -11.10
CA GLU A 92 -13.43 -13.85 -9.68
C GLU A 92 -12.38 -14.93 -9.42
N LYS A 93 -11.31 -14.57 -8.74
CA LYS A 93 -10.23 -15.46 -8.33
C LYS A 93 -9.82 -15.20 -6.89
N VAL A 94 -9.28 -16.22 -6.22
CA VAL A 94 -8.72 -16.05 -4.88
C VAL A 94 -7.36 -15.39 -4.97
N PHE A 95 -7.16 -14.29 -4.23
CA PHE A 95 -5.85 -13.67 -4.10
C PHE A 95 -5.02 -14.47 -3.10
N THR A 96 -4.01 -15.18 -3.60
CA THR A 96 -3.23 -16.14 -2.80
C THR A 96 -1.79 -15.71 -2.58
N GLY A 97 -1.37 -14.55 -3.11
CA GLY A 97 0.04 -14.17 -3.12
C GLY A 97 0.96 -15.26 -3.76
N GLY A 98 0.42 -16.03 -4.71
CA GLY A 98 1.15 -17.12 -5.39
C GLY A 98 1.04 -18.50 -4.71
N ILE A 99 0.23 -18.67 -3.66
CA ILE A 99 -0.03 -19.98 -3.05
C ILE A 99 -1.22 -20.65 -3.74
N ARG A 100 -0.99 -21.84 -4.33
CA ARG A 100 -2.07 -22.63 -4.92
C ARG A 100 -2.92 -23.26 -3.82
N ARG A 101 -4.23 -23.00 -3.80
CA ARG A 101 -5.20 -23.66 -2.91
C ARG A 101 -6.05 -24.66 -3.69
N THR A 102 -6.42 -25.75 -3.01
CA THR A 102 -7.16 -26.87 -3.63
C THR A 102 -8.68 -26.72 -3.59
N GLN A 103 -9.21 -25.82 -2.74
CA GLN A 103 -10.65 -25.52 -2.67
C GLN A 103 -10.82 -23.99 -2.64
N GLU A 104 -11.46 -23.46 -3.66
CA GLU A 104 -11.78 -22.06 -3.80
C GLU A 104 -13.27 -21.86 -3.68
N LYS A 105 -13.71 -21.26 -2.56
CA LYS A 105 -15.06 -20.74 -2.47
C LYS A 105 -15.08 -19.32 -3.02
N LEU A 106 -16.15 -18.98 -3.72
CA LEU A 106 -16.40 -17.62 -4.21
C LEU A 106 -16.93 -16.76 -3.07
N TRP A 107 -16.68 -15.47 -3.19
CA TRP A 107 -17.26 -14.46 -2.30
C TRP A 107 -18.40 -13.75 -3.02
N LYS A 108 -19.37 -13.28 -2.25
CA LYS A 108 -20.46 -12.43 -2.74
C LYS A 108 -20.24 -11.03 -2.19
N PHE A 109 -20.21 -10.00 -3.06
CA PHE A 109 -19.91 -8.62 -2.68
C PHE A 109 -20.41 -7.59 -3.67
N PRO A 110 -20.61 -6.32 -3.25
CA PRO A 110 -20.96 -5.23 -4.15
C PRO A 110 -19.74 -4.76 -4.93
N ILE A 111 -19.93 -4.44 -6.21
CA ILE A 111 -18.91 -3.83 -7.07
C ILE A 111 -19.35 -2.41 -7.42
N PHE A 112 -18.70 -1.44 -6.83
CA PHE A 112 -18.83 -0.04 -7.19
C PHE A 112 -17.93 0.25 -8.39
N TYR A 113 -18.42 1.02 -9.36
CA TYR A 113 -17.72 1.27 -10.62
C TYR A 113 -17.94 2.69 -11.14
N ALA A 114 -16.98 3.15 -11.95
CA ALA A 114 -17.08 4.36 -12.75
C ALA A 114 -16.39 4.11 -14.10
N ASN A 115 -16.76 4.88 -15.12
CA ASN A 115 -16.16 4.80 -16.45
C ASN A 115 -16.18 6.17 -17.15
N SER A 116 -15.55 6.26 -18.32
CA SER A 116 -15.46 7.50 -19.09
C SER A 116 -16.81 8.12 -19.46
N ASN A 117 -17.84 7.31 -19.70
CA ASN A 117 -19.18 7.77 -20.03
C ASN A 117 -19.96 8.27 -18.82
N ASP A 118 -19.61 7.77 -17.63
CA ASP A 118 -20.28 8.11 -16.37
C ASP A 118 -19.26 8.07 -15.21
N PRO A 119 -18.53 9.17 -14.98
CA PRO A 119 -17.51 9.29 -13.92
C PRO A 119 -18.11 9.57 -12.53
N ALA A 120 -19.20 8.90 -12.18
CA ALA A 120 -19.94 9.12 -10.93
C ALA A 120 -19.27 8.40 -9.73
N PHE A 121 -18.09 8.85 -9.31
CA PHE A 121 -17.31 8.25 -8.22
C PHE A 121 -17.96 8.32 -6.83
N PHE A 122 -18.88 9.23 -6.62
CA PHE A 122 -19.55 9.45 -5.33
C PHE A 122 -21.02 9.02 -5.32
N ASN A 123 -21.48 8.35 -6.38
CA ASN A 123 -22.84 7.83 -6.43
C ASN A 123 -22.91 6.51 -5.68
N VAL A 124 -23.46 6.53 -4.47
CA VAL A 124 -23.63 5.36 -3.60
C VAL A 124 -24.58 4.30 -4.16
N ASP A 125 -25.45 4.64 -5.13
CA ASP A 125 -26.38 3.71 -5.76
C ASP A 125 -25.78 3.07 -7.03
N LYS A 126 -24.56 3.48 -7.42
CA LYS A 126 -23.90 2.98 -8.62
C LYS A 126 -23.04 1.77 -8.34
N PHE A 127 -23.66 0.67 -8.01
CA PHE A 127 -23.02 -0.63 -7.83
C PHE A 127 -23.93 -1.77 -8.31
N PHE A 128 -23.36 -2.95 -8.40
CA PHE A 128 -24.10 -4.19 -8.57
C PHE A 128 -23.52 -5.29 -7.66
N TRP A 129 -24.34 -6.26 -7.29
CA TRP A 129 -23.88 -7.39 -6.50
C TRP A 129 -23.26 -8.46 -7.39
N LEU A 130 -22.04 -8.86 -7.10
CA LEU A 130 -21.44 -10.08 -7.63
C LEU A 130 -21.91 -11.25 -6.76
N LEU A 131 -22.72 -12.14 -7.35
CA LEU A 131 -23.40 -13.25 -6.66
C LEU A 131 -23.06 -14.59 -7.34
N LEU A 132 -21.79 -14.77 -7.70
CA LEU A 132 -21.38 -15.97 -8.42
C LEU A 132 -21.41 -17.21 -7.53
N ASP A 133 -22.02 -18.26 -8.04
CA ASP A 133 -21.88 -19.61 -7.55
C ASP A 133 -21.09 -20.45 -8.56
N ASP A 134 -21.46 -20.41 -9.85
CA ASP A 134 -20.79 -20.96 -11.05
C ASP A 134 -21.59 -20.53 -12.29
N PRO A 135 -21.01 -20.04 -13.40
CA PRO A 135 -19.58 -19.87 -13.65
C PRO A 135 -18.99 -18.66 -12.92
N ARG A 136 -17.63 -18.67 -12.73
CA ARG A 136 -16.88 -17.59 -12.06
C ARG A 136 -16.77 -16.31 -12.90
N THR A 137 -17.28 -16.30 -14.10
CA THR A 137 -17.20 -15.21 -15.06
C THR A 137 -18.56 -14.56 -15.24
N VAL A 138 -18.60 -13.23 -15.16
CA VAL A 138 -19.80 -12.45 -15.45
C VAL A 138 -19.49 -11.31 -16.42
N SER A 139 -20.44 -11.03 -17.34
CA SER A 139 -20.37 -9.82 -18.19
C SER A 139 -20.93 -8.64 -17.43
N LEU A 140 -20.24 -7.50 -17.51
CA LEU A 140 -20.73 -6.26 -16.93
C LEU A 140 -21.89 -5.72 -17.78
N ASN A 141 -22.85 -5.08 -17.11
CA ASN A 141 -24.05 -4.53 -17.75
C ASN A 141 -23.84 -3.15 -18.40
N PHE A 142 -22.59 -2.69 -18.50
CA PHE A 142 -22.21 -1.46 -19.17
C PHE A 142 -21.10 -1.72 -20.19
N THR A 143 -20.98 -0.82 -21.15
CA THR A 143 -19.94 -0.85 -22.18
C THR A 143 -19.07 0.39 -22.09
N VAL A 144 -17.79 0.22 -22.46
CA VAL A 144 -16.80 1.30 -22.50
C VAL A 144 -16.05 1.20 -23.83
N PRO A 145 -15.88 2.30 -24.59
CA PRO A 145 -15.08 2.27 -25.81
C PRO A 145 -13.69 1.66 -25.58
N PRO A 146 -13.12 0.96 -26.58
CA PRO A 146 -11.87 0.21 -26.38
C PRO A 146 -10.66 1.04 -25.90
N ASP A 147 -10.64 2.34 -26.19
CA ASP A 147 -9.55 3.24 -25.84
C ASP A 147 -9.89 4.13 -24.63
N ASP A 148 -11.03 3.89 -24.01
CA ASP A 148 -11.49 4.60 -22.83
C ASP A 148 -11.27 3.77 -21.54
N TRP A 149 -11.35 4.46 -20.40
CA TRP A 149 -11.10 3.90 -19.08
C TRP A 149 -12.37 3.46 -18.35
N PHE A 150 -12.23 2.49 -17.49
CA PHE A 150 -13.17 2.15 -16.43
C PHE A 150 -12.41 1.74 -15.16
N VAL A 151 -13.06 1.88 -14.02
CA VAL A 151 -12.55 1.45 -12.73
C VAL A 151 -13.61 0.70 -11.95
N LEU A 152 -13.19 -0.36 -11.27
CA LEU A 152 -13.98 -1.15 -10.32
C LEU A 152 -13.42 -0.95 -8.92
N ASN A 153 -14.23 -1.22 -7.91
CA ASN A 153 -13.88 -0.96 -6.51
C ASN A 153 -13.54 0.52 -6.24
N VAL A 154 -14.39 1.38 -6.78
CA VAL A 154 -14.28 2.84 -6.61
C VAL A 154 -14.16 3.18 -5.12
N ASN A 155 -13.27 4.11 -4.80
CA ASN A 155 -12.95 4.54 -3.43
C ASN A 155 -12.44 3.43 -2.50
N GLY A 156 -12.12 2.24 -3.03
CA GLY A 156 -11.67 1.12 -2.20
C GLY A 156 -12.74 0.56 -1.26
N THR A 157 -14.00 0.64 -1.68
CA THR A 157 -15.16 0.30 -0.86
C THR A 157 -15.20 -1.15 -0.39
N GLY A 158 -14.62 -2.09 -1.16
CA GLY A 158 -14.61 -3.50 -0.80
C GLY A 158 -13.20 -4.06 -0.55
N PRO A 159 -13.06 -5.06 0.36
CA PRO A 159 -11.77 -5.69 0.68
C PRO A 159 -11.37 -6.74 -0.39
N TYR A 160 -11.46 -6.36 -1.66
CA TYR A 160 -11.03 -7.15 -2.81
C TYR A 160 -10.12 -6.32 -3.71
N ARG A 161 -9.36 -7.00 -4.57
CA ARG A 161 -8.46 -6.36 -5.54
C ARG A 161 -9.02 -6.45 -6.96
N VAL A 162 -8.48 -5.60 -7.84
CA VAL A 162 -8.82 -5.61 -9.26
C VAL A 162 -7.54 -5.65 -10.08
N ASN A 163 -7.49 -6.55 -11.06
CA ASN A 163 -6.47 -6.55 -12.10
C ASN A 163 -7.13 -6.26 -13.45
N TYR A 164 -6.56 -5.32 -14.17
CA TYR A 164 -7.00 -4.95 -15.52
C TYR A 164 -6.12 -5.63 -16.55
N GLU A 165 -6.61 -5.79 -17.79
CA GLU A 165 -5.77 -6.17 -18.92
C GLU A 165 -4.74 -5.07 -19.21
N GLU A 166 -3.62 -5.42 -19.85
CA GLU A 166 -2.53 -4.49 -20.15
C GLU A 166 -3.01 -3.23 -20.88
N LYS A 167 -3.93 -3.40 -21.83
CA LYS A 167 -4.54 -2.27 -22.56
C LYS A 167 -5.32 -1.34 -21.62
N ASP A 168 -6.07 -1.88 -20.67
CA ASP A 168 -6.85 -1.07 -19.74
C ASP A 168 -5.97 -0.35 -18.72
N TRP A 169 -4.85 -0.98 -18.29
CA TRP A 169 -3.82 -0.29 -17.52
C TRP A 169 -3.19 0.86 -18.31
N LEU A 170 -2.94 0.70 -19.61
CA LEU A 170 -2.43 1.78 -20.47
C LEU A 170 -3.47 2.89 -20.68
N ASN A 171 -4.75 2.56 -20.84
CA ASN A 171 -5.82 3.56 -20.90
C ASN A 171 -5.89 4.37 -19.60
N LEU A 172 -5.76 3.71 -18.44
CA LEU A 172 -5.65 4.40 -17.15
C LEU A 172 -4.39 5.27 -17.08
N ALA A 173 -3.25 4.78 -17.54
CA ALA A 173 -2.02 5.55 -17.59
C ALA A 173 -2.15 6.84 -18.42
N LEU A 174 -2.81 6.75 -19.58
CA LEU A 174 -3.05 7.91 -20.46
C LEU A 174 -3.95 8.97 -19.81
N VAL A 175 -5.07 8.56 -19.21
CA VAL A 175 -5.98 9.51 -18.56
C VAL A 175 -5.34 10.12 -17.31
N PHE A 176 -4.58 9.34 -16.53
CA PHE A 176 -3.85 9.85 -15.36
C PHE A 176 -2.75 10.83 -15.75
N ALA A 177 -2.01 10.56 -16.82
CA ALA A 177 -1.02 11.48 -17.36
C ALA A 177 -1.62 12.83 -17.80
N ASN A 178 -2.84 12.81 -18.33
CA ASN A 178 -3.56 14.01 -18.76
C ASN A 178 -4.20 14.74 -17.58
N ASN A 179 -5.01 14.07 -16.80
CA ASN A 179 -5.73 14.64 -15.65
C ASN A 179 -6.10 13.56 -14.62
N HIS A 180 -5.21 13.27 -13.68
CA HIS A 180 -5.45 12.30 -12.60
C HIS A 180 -6.49 12.80 -11.57
N THR A 181 -6.70 14.12 -11.48
CA THR A 181 -7.58 14.72 -10.45
C THR A 181 -9.07 14.46 -10.67
N ILE A 182 -9.46 13.95 -11.84
CA ILE A 182 -10.83 13.46 -12.06
C ILE A 182 -11.15 12.23 -11.20
N PHE A 183 -10.12 11.50 -10.74
CA PHE A 183 -10.28 10.36 -9.83
C PHE A 183 -10.09 10.80 -8.39
N PRO A 184 -11.00 10.43 -7.46
CA PRO A 184 -10.83 10.67 -6.04
C PRO A 184 -9.49 10.11 -5.51
N THR A 185 -8.93 10.74 -4.49
CA THR A 185 -7.66 10.32 -3.87
C THR A 185 -7.70 8.85 -3.41
N SER A 186 -8.82 8.41 -2.84
CA SER A 186 -9.06 7.02 -2.43
C SER A 186 -9.03 6.04 -3.61
N THR A 187 -9.62 6.41 -4.76
CA THR A 187 -9.57 5.59 -5.98
C THR A 187 -8.15 5.52 -6.54
N ARG A 188 -7.41 6.65 -6.59
CA ARG A 188 -6.01 6.68 -7.02
C ARG A 188 -5.13 5.80 -6.13
N SER A 189 -5.26 5.94 -4.82
CA SER A 189 -4.57 5.12 -3.81
C SER A 189 -4.87 3.63 -3.99
N LYS A 190 -6.14 3.27 -4.22
CA LYS A 190 -6.56 1.88 -4.45
C LYS A 190 -5.96 1.29 -5.72
N LEU A 191 -5.97 2.03 -6.83
CA LEU A 191 -5.36 1.60 -8.10
C LEU A 191 -3.85 1.36 -7.95
N ILE A 192 -3.13 2.24 -7.25
CA ILE A 192 -1.70 2.06 -6.96
C ILE A 192 -1.46 0.80 -6.13
N SER A 193 -2.24 0.62 -5.06
CA SER A 193 -2.13 -0.57 -4.20
C SER A 193 -2.42 -1.87 -4.95
N ASP A 194 -3.43 -1.88 -5.83
CA ASP A 194 -3.72 -3.03 -6.69
C ASP A 194 -2.60 -3.29 -7.69
N ALA A 195 -2.08 -2.24 -8.32
CA ALA A 195 -0.98 -2.31 -9.27
C ALA A 195 0.25 -3.02 -8.69
N PHE A 196 0.73 -2.61 -7.54
CA PHE A 196 1.85 -3.27 -6.86
C PHE A 196 1.52 -4.71 -6.46
N ALA A 197 0.34 -4.94 -5.89
CA ALA A 197 -0.07 -6.30 -5.50
C ALA A 197 -0.11 -7.26 -6.70
N MET A 198 -0.57 -6.79 -7.87
CA MET A 198 -0.61 -7.60 -9.09
C MET A 198 0.78 -7.87 -9.66
N ILE A 199 1.73 -6.93 -9.56
CA ILE A 199 3.15 -7.19 -9.88
C ILE A 199 3.68 -8.33 -8.98
N TYR A 200 3.55 -8.20 -7.66
CA TYR A 200 4.11 -9.17 -6.71
C TYR A 200 3.47 -10.56 -6.81
N ALA A 201 2.18 -10.62 -7.17
CA ALA A 201 1.49 -11.87 -7.44
C ALA A 201 1.83 -12.48 -8.82
N GLY A 202 2.58 -11.77 -9.66
CA GLY A 202 2.91 -12.19 -11.02
C GLY A 202 1.71 -12.15 -11.99
N HIS A 203 0.73 -11.29 -11.70
CA HIS A 203 -0.50 -11.15 -12.50
C HIS A 203 -0.46 -9.93 -13.42
N ALA A 204 0.46 -8.99 -13.23
CA ALA A 204 0.63 -7.82 -14.07
C ALA A 204 2.08 -7.65 -14.51
N ASN A 205 2.27 -7.14 -15.72
CA ASN A 205 3.57 -6.84 -16.28
C ASN A 205 4.14 -5.57 -15.62
N PRO A 206 5.31 -5.62 -14.94
CA PRO A 206 5.90 -4.45 -14.30
C PRO A 206 6.05 -3.25 -15.26
N TYR A 207 6.45 -3.48 -16.50
CA TYR A 207 6.63 -2.41 -17.49
C TYR A 207 5.34 -1.60 -17.70
N ILE A 208 4.20 -2.26 -17.84
CA ILE A 208 2.90 -1.63 -18.05
C ILE A 208 2.47 -0.85 -16.79
N ILE A 209 2.66 -1.46 -15.62
CA ILE A 209 2.28 -0.82 -14.35
C ILE A 209 3.13 0.43 -14.08
N PHE A 210 4.43 0.39 -14.36
CA PHE A 210 5.29 1.55 -14.19
C PHE A 210 4.94 2.68 -15.17
N SER A 211 4.43 2.36 -16.37
CA SER A 211 3.85 3.38 -17.27
C SER A 211 2.67 4.12 -16.61
N PHE A 212 1.81 3.40 -15.87
CA PHE A 212 0.73 4.00 -15.08
C PHE A 212 1.31 4.85 -13.93
N LEU A 213 2.32 4.37 -13.20
CA LEU A 213 2.87 5.06 -12.03
C LEU A 213 3.64 6.35 -12.37
N THR A 214 4.00 6.60 -13.64
CA THR A 214 4.68 7.86 -14.04
C THR A 214 3.89 9.13 -13.74
N TYR A 215 2.55 9.04 -13.61
CA TYR A 215 1.72 10.19 -13.24
C TYR A 215 2.05 10.77 -11.85
N LEU A 216 2.69 9.97 -10.97
CA LEU A 216 3.12 10.39 -9.64
C LEU A 216 4.02 11.64 -9.67
N GLN A 217 4.67 11.93 -10.78
CA GLN A 217 5.37 13.22 -10.99
C GLN A 217 4.45 14.45 -10.80
N LYS A 218 3.13 14.27 -10.90
CA LYS A 218 2.11 15.33 -10.77
C LYS A 218 1.21 15.14 -9.55
N GLU A 219 1.44 14.11 -8.75
CA GLU A 219 0.60 13.81 -7.58
C GLU A 219 1.04 14.65 -6.38
N GLU A 220 0.08 15.28 -5.72
CA GLU A 220 0.30 16.13 -4.55
C GLU A 220 -0.38 15.61 -3.29
N SER A 221 -1.22 14.58 -3.43
CA SER A 221 -2.08 14.10 -2.34
C SER A 221 -1.41 13.03 -1.48
N LEU A 222 -1.63 13.09 -0.17
CA LEU A 222 -1.05 12.19 0.81
C LEU A 222 -1.33 10.70 0.53
N THR A 223 -2.61 10.31 0.37
CA THR A 223 -3.00 8.88 0.31
C THR A 223 -2.47 8.13 -0.92
N PRO A 224 -2.48 8.68 -2.15
CA PRO A 224 -1.81 8.06 -3.29
C PRO A 224 -0.29 7.90 -3.07
N TRP A 225 0.37 8.92 -2.51
CA TRP A 225 1.80 8.85 -2.21
C TRP A 225 2.13 7.80 -1.16
N LEU A 226 1.32 7.67 -0.09
CA LEU A 226 1.53 6.61 0.90
C LEU A 226 1.46 5.22 0.26
N SER A 227 0.45 4.98 -0.59
CA SER A 227 0.32 3.70 -1.31
C SER A 227 1.49 3.45 -2.26
N ALA A 228 1.98 4.49 -2.93
CA ALA A 228 3.12 4.38 -3.83
C ALA A 228 4.42 4.10 -3.08
N LEU A 229 4.70 4.86 -2.03
CA LEU A 229 5.92 4.71 -1.23
C LEU A 229 5.98 3.35 -0.55
N ASP A 230 4.87 2.86 0.03
CA ASP A 230 4.82 1.51 0.62
C ASP A 230 5.13 0.42 -0.43
N GLY A 231 4.58 0.56 -1.65
CA GLY A 231 4.88 -0.34 -2.75
C GLY A 231 6.35 -0.28 -3.18
N PHE A 232 6.91 0.91 -3.35
CA PHE A 232 8.32 1.08 -3.72
C PHE A 232 9.29 0.63 -2.63
N GLU A 233 9.01 0.91 -1.35
CA GLU A 233 9.83 0.45 -0.23
C GLU A 233 9.91 -1.07 -0.19
N TYR A 234 8.76 -1.75 -0.38
CA TYR A 234 8.76 -3.21 -0.48
C TYR A 234 9.51 -3.70 -1.72
N LEU A 235 9.30 -3.10 -2.88
CA LEU A 235 10.04 -3.45 -4.10
C LEU A 235 11.55 -3.26 -3.94
N HIS A 236 11.96 -2.13 -3.34
CA HIS A 236 13.37 -1.86 -3.03
C HIS A 236 13.99 -2.98 -2.20
N SER A 237 13.28 -3.44 -1.16
CA SER A 237 13.76 -4.54 -0.32
C SER A 237 13.95 -5.85 -1.11
N LEU A 238 13.08 -6.13 -2.08
CA LEU A 238 13.18 -7.34 -2.91
C LEU A 238 14.33 -7.28 -3.91
N ILE A 239 14.47 -6.17 -4.63
CA ILE A 239 15.43 -6.04 -5.74
C ILE A 239 16.86 -5.73 -5.28
N TYR A 240 17.04 -5.40 -4.01
CA TYR A 240 18.35 -5.03 -3.46
C TYR A 240 19.41 -6.12 -3.72
N SER A 241 19.01 -7.40 -3.67
CA SER A 241 19.90 -8.54 -3.87
C SER A 241 20.24 -8.86 -5.34
N ILE A 242 19.56 -8.24 -6.31
CA ILE A 242 19.69 -8.58 -7.74
C ILE A 242 20.31 -7.47 -8.60
N GLY A 243 20.86 -6.42 -7.97
CA GLY A 243 21.60 -5.36 -8.67
C GLY A 243 20.72 -4.40 -9.50
N LEU A 244 19.46 -4.22 -9.14
CA LEU A 244 18.55 -3.24 -9.75
C LEU A 244 18.31 -1.99 -8.86
N LYS A 245 19.07 -1.87 -7.77
CA LYS A 245 18.93 -0.74 -6.84
C LYS A 245 19.13 0.60 -7.53
N ASP A 246 20.22 0.76 -8.26
CA ASP A 246 20.58 2.05 -8.90
C ASP A 246 19.57 2.44 -10.00
N ASP A 247 19.03 1.45 -10.74
CA ASP A 247 17.96 1.69 -11.72
C ASP A 247 16.68 2.22 -11.01
N LEU A 248 16.28 1.58 -9.89
CA LEU A 248 15.14 2.05 -9.09
C LEU A 248 15.41 3.41 -8.45
N ASP A 249 16.61 3.64 -7.90
CA ASP A 249 16.97 4.93 -7.29
C ASP A 249 16.85 6.07 -8.30
N THR A 250 17.32 5.84 -9.53
CA THR A 250 17.18 6.81 -10.63
C THR A 250 15.70 7.07 -10.96
N TYR A 251 14.89 6.03 -11.06
CA TYR A 251 13.45 6.16 -11.28
C TYR A 251 12.78 6.96 -10.15
N MET A 252 13.06 6.59 -8.89
CA MET A 252 12.49 7.26 -7.72
C MET A 252 12.88 8.73 -7.62
N GLN A 253 14.14 9.09 -7.90
CA GLN A 253 14.58 10.49 -7.93
C GLN A 253 13.78 11.30 -8.97
N ASN A 254 13.47 10.71 -10.12
CA ASN A 254 12.67 11.38 -11.14
C ASN A 254 11.23 11.64 -10.71
N ILE A 255 10.55 10.63 -10.15
CA ILE A 255 9.14 10.79 -9.76
C ILE A 255 8.96 11.64 -8.50
N LEU A 256 9.95 11.66 -7.59
CA LEU A 256 9.90 12.42 -6.33
C LEU A 256 10.33 13.89 -6.50
N ASN A 257 10.95 14.27 -7.62
CA ASN A 257 11.60 15.56 -7.77
C ASN A 257 10.67 16.76 -7.56
N GLU A 258 9.48 16.74 -8.15
CA GLU A 258 8.56 17.89 -8.08
C GLU A 258 7.92 18.02 -6.70
N ILE A 259 7.39 16.94 -6.14
CA ILE A 259 6.79 16.96 -4.80
C ILE A 259 7.84 17.29 -3.72
N TYR A 260 9.10 16.86 -3.88
CA TYR A 260 10.18 17.22 -2.96
C TYR A 260 10.52 18.71 -3.00
N LYS A 261 10.55 19.33 -4.20
CA LYS A 261 10.75 20.79 -4.35
C LYS A 261 9.64 21.59 -3.67
N GLU A 262 8.39 21.10 -3.79
CA GLU A 262 7.23 21.76 -3.19
C GLU A 262 7.27 21.69 -1.66
N LEU A 263 7.48 20.49 -1.10
CA LEU A 263 7.45 20.27 0.34
C LEU A 263 8.67 20.81 1.07
N GLY A 264 9.86 20.64 0.51
CA GLY A 264 11.14 21.05 1.12
C GLY A 264 11.40 20.39 2.49
N ILE A 265 12.57 20.70 3.07
CA ILE A 265 12.94 20.24 4.44
C ILE A 265 12.49 21.27 5.48
N ASP A 266 12.64 22.56 5.20
CA ASP A 266 12.48 23.66 6.16
C ASP A 266 11.10 24.33 6.15
N ASN A 267 10.16 23.83 5.38
CA ASN A 267 8.85 24.46 5.25
C ASN A 267 7.99 24.24 6.51
N ASN A 268 7.65 25.32 7.22
CA ASN A 268 6.80 25.30 8.42
C ASN A 268 5.34 25.12 8.02
N SER A 269 4.92 23.87 7.77
CA SER A 269 3.52 23.55 7.57
C SER A 269 2.80 23.42 8.92
N VAL A 270 1.64 24.05 9.02
CA VAL A 270 0.74 23.95 10.19
C VAL A 270 -0.19 22.72 10.06
N ASP A 271 -0.25 22.11 8.86
CA ASP A 271 -1.13 20.98 8.57
C ASP A 271 -0.41 19.65 8.85
N ASN A 272 -0.98 18.86 9.77
CA ASN A 272 -0.46 17.55 10.14
C ASN A 272 -0.33 16.57 8.95
N PHE A 273 -1.23 16.64 7.97
CA PHE A 273 -1.21 15.77 6.80
C PHE A 273 -0.05 16.11 5.87
N GLN A 274 0.24 17.39 5.68
CA GLN A 274 1.43 17.82 4.94
C GLN A 274 2.71 17.43 5.67
N GLY A 275 2.73 17.49 7.00
CA GLY A 275 3.87 17.02 7.80
C GLY A 275 4.16 15.53 7.59
N ILE A 276 3.12 14.68 7.61
CA ILE A 276 3.25 13.23 7.31
C ILE A 276 3.77 13.02 5.88
N LEU A 277 3.20 13.71 4.90
CA LEU A 277 3.63 13.60 3.51
C LEU A 277 5.10 14.02 3.36
N ARG A 278 5.49 15.16 3.95
CA ARG A 278 6.87 15.65 3.93
C ARG A 278 7.84 14.63 4.51
N GLN A 279 7.55 14.10 5.70
CA GLN A 279 8.37 13.07 6.32
C GLN A 279 8.62 11.89 5.37
N ARG A 280 7.56 11.35 4.77
CA ARG A 280 7.65 10.19 3.87
C ARG A 280 8.39 10.53 2.58
N ILE A 281 8.11 11.67 1.96
CA ILE A 281 8.77 12.11 0.73
C ILE A 281 10.27 12.40 0.98
N VAL A 282 10.61 13.20 2.00
CA VAL A 282 12.01 13.51 2.32
C VAL A 282 12.78 12.25 2.67
N SER A 283 12.18 11.32 3.43
CA SER A 283 12.79 10.02 3.71
C SER A 283 13.08 9.25 2.44
N ALA A 284 12.10 9.13 1.53
CA ALA A 284 12.27 8.43 0.27
C ALA A 284 13.36 9.08 -0.61
N VAL A 285 13.36 10.40 -0.73
CA VAL A 285 14.36 11.16 -1.52
C VAL A 285 15.77 10.90 -1.01
N CYS A 286 16.00 10.99 0.30
CA CYS A 286 17.30 10.71 0.90
C CYS A 286 17.68 9.22 0.76
N ASN A 287 16.75 8.29 0.97
CA ASN A 287 17.00 6.84 0.89
C ASN A 287 17.34 6.37 -0.54
N HIS A 288 16.81 7.06 -1.55
CA HIS A 288 17.15 6.82 -2.95
C HIS A 288 18.34 7.65 -3.44
N GLY A 289 19.21 8.11 -2.53
CA GLY A 289 20.55 8.61 -2.84
C GLY A 289 20.62 10.05 -3.34
N ASN A 290 19.61 10.89 -3.12
CA ASN A 290 19.68 12.31 -3.44
C ASN A 290 20.70 13.00 -2.54
N GLN A 291 21.84 13.40 -3.12
CA GLN A 291 22.98 13.94 -2.38
C GLN A 291 22.69 15.28 -1.69
N ALA A 292 21.84 16.12 -2.27
CA ALA A 292 21.43 17.37 -1.63
C ALA A 292 20.64 17.09 -0.35
N CYS A 293 19.65 16.19 -0.41
CA CYS A 293 18.87 15.75 0.74
C CYS A 293 19.77 15.18 1.85
N ILE A 294 20.69 14.28 1.52
CA ILE A 294 21.61 13.66 2.48
C ILE A 294 22.51 14.71 3.12
N THR A 295 23.05 15.63 2.32
CA THR A 295 23.96 16.69 2.81
C THR A 295 23.23 17.65 3.76
N ASP A 296 22.05 18.11 3.39
CA ASP A 296 21.28 19.07 4.18
C ASP A 296 20.81 18.45 5.50
N THR A 297 20.27 17.22 5.46
CA THR A 297 19.83 16.52 6.67
C THR A 297 21.00 16.16 7.59
N THR A 298 22.18 15.81 7.04
CA THR A 298 23.39 15.57 7.85
C THR A 298 23.87 16.85 8.52
N LYS A 299 23.84 17.99 7.79
CA LYS A 299 24.18 19.29 8.36
C LYS A 299 23.23 19.68 9.50
N ASP A 300 21.96 19.42 9.34
CA ASP A 300 20.96 19.71 10.37
C ASP A 300 21.09 18.76 11.57
N TYR A 301 21.49 17.51 11.37
CA TYR A 301 21.85 16.61 12.46
C TYR A 301 23.03 17.17 13.29
N LEU A 302 24.08 17.66 12.63
CA LEU A 302 25.24 18.26 13.33
C LEU A 302 24.84 19.49 14.15
N LYS A 303 23.92 20.32 13.66
CA LYS A 303 23.38 21.44 14.45
C LYS A 303 22.54 20.93 15.63
N MET A 304 21.74 19.87 15.42
CA MET A 304 20.87 19.33 16.46
C MET A 304 21.65 18.76 17.65
N ILE A 305 22.80 18.12 17.40
CA ILE A 305 23.65 17.56 18.46
C ILE A 305 24.58 18.60 19.10
N ASP A 306 24.72 19.79 18.54
CA ASP A 306 25.46 20.90 19.15
C ASP A 306 24.58 21.62 20.19
N VAL A 307 24.84 21.37 21.46
CA VAL A 307 24.09 21.95 22.59
C VAL A 307 24.09 23.50 22.61
N HIS A 308 24.99 24.14 21.88
CA HIS A 308 25.09 25.60 21.80
C HIS A 308 24.34 26.19 20.60
N SER A 309 23.88 25.36 19.66
CA SER A 309 23.22 25.83 18.44
C SER A 309 21.82 26.39 18.68
N GLY A 310 21.11 25.88 19.70
CA GLY A 310 19.69 26.16 19.92
C GLY A 310 18.77 25.65 18.78
N TYR A 311 19.30 24.84 17.85
CA TYR A 311 18.57 24.35 16.71
C TYR A 311 17.67 23.17 17.09
N SER A 312 16.38 23.24 16.71
CA SER A 312 15.43 22.15 16.84
C SER A 312 14.69 21.99 15.49
N PRO A 313 14.87 20.85 14.79
CA PRO A 313 14.18 20.61 13.53
C PRO A 313 12.69 20.37 13.77
N ASN A 314 11.89 20.57 12.72
CA ASN A 314 10.50 20.18 12.73
C ASN A 314 10.33 18.71 13.06
N ASN A 315 9.31 18.37 13.83
CA ASN A 315 9.07 16.99 14.28
C ASN A 315 8.85 16.01 13.11
N ASP A 316 8.27 16.47 12.00
CA ASP A 316 8.03 15.68 10.80
C ASP A 316 9.31 15.26 10.07
N VAL A 317 10.35 16.08 10.03
CA VAL A 317 11.64 15.76 9.38
C VAL A 317 12.72 15.24 10.34
N ARG A 318 12.51 15.36 11.65
CA ARG A 318 13.47 14.88 12.66
C ARG A 318 13.88 13.41 12.48
N PRO A 319 12.99 12.46 12.15
CA PRO A 319 13.37 11.07 11.91
C PRO A 319 14.36 10.91 10.77
N VAL A 320 14.19 11.69 9.69
CA VAL A 320 15.06 11.64 8.51
C VAL A 320 16.41 12.24 8.82
N ILE A 321 16.44 13.36 9.57
CA ILE A 321 17.68 14.02 10.04
C ILE A 321 18.48 13.06 10.93
N LEU A 322 17.84 12.42 11.89
CA LEU A 322 18.48 11.42 12.76
C LEU A 322 19.03 10.25 11.94
N CYS A 323 18.22 9.68 11.05
CA CYS A 323 18.61 8.56 10.18
C CYS A 323 19.87 8.88 9.38
N ASN A 324 19.88 10.00 8.65
CA ASN A 324 21.03 10.37 7.80
C ASN A 324 22.26 10.77 8.62
N GLY A 325 22.07 11.40 9.79
CA GLY A 325 23.16 11.77 10.67
C GLY A 325 23.95 10.58 11.22
N ILE A 326 23.27 9.44 11.44
CA ILE A 326 23.88 8.24 11.99
C ILE A 326 24.16 7.15 10.94
N ARG A 327 23.84 7.36 9.69
CA ARG A 327 23.98 6.38 8.59
C ARG A 327 25.39 5.79 8.50
N GLY A 328 26.43 6.57 8.77
CA GLY A 328 27.83 6.13 8.77
C GLY A 328 28.32 5.48 10.05
N VAL A 329 27.49 5.33 11.09
CA VAL A 329 27.90 4.77 12.38
C VAL A 329 27.91 3.24 12.34
N ARG A 330 29.06 2.63 12.62
CA ARG A 330 29.25 1.17 12.60
C ARG A 330 29.70 0.60 13.94
N ASP A 331 30.37 1.40 14.73
CA ASP A 331 30.91 1.04 16.02
C ASP A 331 29.82 0.93 17.08
N ALA A 332 29.84 -0.17 17.85
CA ALA A 332 28.83 -0.46 18.87
C ALA A 332 28.79 0.57 20.01
N GLN A 333 29.95 1.15 20.38
CA GLN A 333 29.99 2.16 21.45
C GLN A 333 29.40 3.49 20.99
N LYS A 334 29.73 3.91 19.75
CA LYS A 334 29.14 5.12 19.17
C LYS A 334 27.64 4.96 19.02
N TRP A 335 27.18 3.79 18.56
CA TRP A 335 25.75 3.50 18.46
C TRP A 335 25.06 3.55 19.82
N SER A 336 25.66 2.92 20.86
CA SER A 336 25.12 2.97 22.23
C SER A 336 25.08 4.39 22.79
N GLY A 337 26.10 5.20 22.48
CA GLY A 337 26.10 6.62 22.86
C GLY A 337 24.93 7.37 22.24
N LEU A 338 24.64 7.16 20.96
CA LEU A 338 23.48 7.74 20.26
C LEU A 338 22.16 7.25 20.85
N TYR A 339 22.06 5.95 21.16
CA TYR A 339 20.89 5.39 21.81
C TYR A 339 20.63 6.08 23.16
N ASN A 340 21.64 6.15 24.03
CA ASN A 340 21.51 6.76 25.34
C ASN A 340 21.12 8.25 25.24
N THR A 341 21.82 9.03 24.40
CA THR A 341 21.49 10.45 24.18
C THR A 341 20.06 10.63 23.64
N THR A 342 19.60 9.72 22.81
CA THR A 342 18.27 9.79 22.22
C THR A 342 17.16 9.42 23.20
N PHE A 343 17.42 8.46 24.11
CA PHE A 343 16.43 7.90 25.02
C PHE A 343 16.52 8.37 26.46
N ASP A 344 17.63 9.02 26.89
CA ASP A 344 17.73 9.60 28.24
C ASP A 344 16.67 10.68 28.52
N ASP A 345 16.30 11.44 27.47
CA ASP A 345 15.23 12.44 27.56
C ASP A 345 13.82 11.88 27.29
N THR A 346 13.70 10.57 27.02
CA THR A 346 12.46 10.00 26.45
C THR A 346 11.79 8.95 27.32
N SER A 347 12.19 8.81 28.59
CA SER A 347 11.59 7.84 29.53
C SER A 347 10.06 7.93 29.61
N ASP A 348 9.50 9.11 29.37
CA ASP A 348 8.06 9.37 29.37
C ASP A 348 7.42 9.38 27.94
N MET A 349 8.20 9.10 26.89
CA MET A 349 7.68 9.08 25.53
C MET A 349 6.76 7.89 25.27
N GLY A 350 5.63 8.15 24.62
CA GLY A 350 4.71 7.11 24.16
C GLY A 350 5.34 6.18 23.12
N HIS A 351 4.76 4.98 22.96
CA HIS A 351 5.21 3.96 22.00
C HIS A 351 5.43 4.50 20.58
N ASP A 352 4.51 5.35 20.10
CA ASP A 352 4.57 5.89 18.74
C ASP A 352 5.80 6.78 18.50
N ILE A 353 6.21 7.53 19.52
CA ILE A 353 7.39 8.39 19.41
C ILE A 353 8.66 7.52 19.43
N ARG A 354 8.74 6.53 20.31
CA ARG A 354 9.89 5.59 20.36
C ARG A 354 10.07 4.83 19.05
N LYS A 355 8.98 4.50 18.35
CA LYS A 355 9.03 3.87 17.03
C LYS A 355 9.89 4.65 16.04
N VAL A 356 9.69 5.97 15.97
CA VAL A 356 10.45 6.86 15.09
C VAL A 356 11.95 6.79 15.36
N TYR A 357 12.33 6.74 16.63
CA TYR A 357 13.73 6.62 17.02
C TYR A 357 14.31 5.23 16.72
N TYR A 358 13.54 4.16 16.89
CA TYR A 358 14.00 2.82 16.48
C TYR A 358 14.25 2.74 14.97
N GLU A 359 13.40 3.36 14.16
CA GLU A 359 13.59 3.44 12.71
C GLU A 359 14.88 4.22 12.37
N ALA A 360 15.14 5.34 13.03
CA ALA A 360 16.38 6.09 12.86
C ALA A 360 17.61 5.27 13.27
N LEU A 361 17.59 4.62 14.44
CA LEU A 361 18.70 3.82 14.96
C LEU A 361 19.02 2.57 14.11
N ALA A 362 18.12 2.16 13.24
CA ALA A 362 18.33 1.09 12.27
C ALA A 362 18.88 1.58 10.90
N CYS A 363 19.20 2.88 10.77
CA CYS A 363 19.71 3.47 9.51
C CYS A 363 21.21 3.28 9.23
N PRO A 364 22.11 2.96 10.20
CA PRO A 364 23.51 2.70 9.87
C PRO A 364 23.65 1.68 8.74
N THR A 365 24.55 1.92 7.78
CA THR A 365 24.76 1.04 6.63
C THR A 365 25.87 0.04 6.88
N SER A 366 25.81 -1.09 6.19
CA SER A 366 26.89 -2.08 6.11
C SER A 366 27.77 -1.80 4.90
N GLU A 367 29.06 -2.15 4.95
CA GLU A 367 29.97 -2.16 3.80
C GLU A 367 30.18 -3.59 3.34
N ASP A 368 30.12 -3.80 2.03
CA ASP A 368 30.54 -5.05 1.36
C ASP A 368 30.00 -6.35 1.99
N GLY A 369 28.77 -6.29 2.53
CA GLY A 369 28.11 -7.46 3.15
C GLY A 369 28.62 -7.82 4.53
N THR A 370 29.45 -6.99 5.17
CA THR A 370 29.86 -7.18 6.57
C THR A 370 28.75 -6.81 7.54
N GLU A 371 28.68 -7.49 8.69
CA GLU A 371 27.74 -7.14 9.75
C GLU A 371 28.11 -5.78 10.38
N ASN A 372 27.10 -4.95 10.65
CA ASN A 372 27.27 -3.69 11.36
C ASN A 372 27.24 -3.95 12.88
N GLU A 373 28.30 -3.57 13.59
CA GLU A 373 28.42 -3.78 15.04
C GLU A 373 27.38 -2.98 15.84
N GLY A 374 27.02 -1.77 15.37
CA GLY A 374 25.96 -0.98 16.00
C GLY A 374 24.61 -1.68 15.91
N ILE A 375 24.31 -2.31 14.76
CA ILE A 375 23.09 -3.11 14.58
C ILE A 375 23.12 -4.39 15.45
N ASN A 376 24.27 -5.03 15.61
CA ASN A 376 24.42 -6.15 16.57
C ASN A 376 24.13 -5.68 18.00
N GLN A 377 24.59 -4.48 18.37
CA GLN A 377 24.27 -3.89 19.68
C GLN A 377 22.78 -3.59 19.82
N PHE A 378 22.13 -3.11 18.75
CA PHE A 378 20.68 -2.89 18.76
C PHE A 378 19.92 -4.20 18.93
N LEU A 379 20.29 -5.26 18.22
CA LEU A 379 19.73 -6.61 18.39
C LEU A 379 19.93 -7.14 19.83
N ASN A 380 21.09 -6.85 20.44
CA ASN A 380 21.32 -7.17 21.85
C ASN A 380 20.34 -6.42 22.77
N TYR A 381 20.09 -5.13 22.54
CA TYR A 381 19.14 -4.34 23.34
C TYR A 381 17.70 -4.86 23.19
N ILE A 382 17.34 -5.36 22.02
CA ILE A 382 16.02 -5.95 21.77
C ILE A 382 15.85 -7.29 22.48
N PHE A 383 16.87 -8.19 22.40
CA PHE A 383 16.67 -9.61 22.65
C PHE A 383 17.44 -10.19 23.84
N ARG A 384 18.37 -9.46 24.43
CA ARG A 384 19.21 -9.99 25.51
C ARG A 384 18.38 -10.37 26.75
N ALA A 385 18.67 -11.57 27.28
CA ALA A 385 17.89 -12.15 28.38
C ALA A 385 18.19 -11.55 29.76
N ASP A 386 19.35 -10.93 29.90
CA ASP A 386 19.91 -10.40 31.18
C ASP A 386 19.69 -8.89 31.35
N ASN A 387 19.30 -8.19 30.32
CA ASN A 387 19.06 -6.74 30.36
C ASN A 387 17.96 -6.33 29.38
N TYR A 388 16.77 -6.04 29.89
CA TYR A 388 15.62 -5.63 29.10
C TYR A 388 15.66 -4.12 28.81
N VAL A 389 16.63 -3.68 27.98
CA VAL A 389 16.79 -2.27 27.61
C VAL A 389 15.56 -1.77 26.84
N ILE A 390 15.06 -2.58 25.90
CA ILE A 390 13.87 -2.24 25.14
C ILE A 390 12.62 -2.86 25.79
N PRO A 391 11.56 -2.07 26.05
CA PRO A 391 10.30 -2.58 26.59
C PRO A 391 9.73 -3.74 25.74
N LYS A 392 9.13 -4.74 26.39
CA LYS A 392 8.55 -5.91 25.70
C LYS A 392 7.56 -5.51 24.58
N ALA A 393 6.73 -4.51 24.83
CA ALA A 393 5.74 -4.02 23.85
C ALA A 393 6.40 -3.47 22.57
N ASP A 394 7.63 -2.96 22.67
CA ASP A 394 8.36 -2.33 21.57
C ASP A 394 9.22 -3.33 20.76
N VAL A 395 9.43 -4.55 21.27
CA VAL A 395 10.27 -5.57 20.61
C VAL A 395 9.89 -5.80 19.13
N PRO A 396 8.61 -5.98 18.77
CA PRO A 396 8.24 -6.17 17.37
C PRO A 396 8.57 -4.94 16.50
N THR A 397 8.39 -3.74 17.05
CA THR A 397 8.63 -2.46 16.34
C THR A 397 10.12 -2.22 16.15
N ALA A 398 10.92 -2.40 17.18
CA ALA A 398 12.38 -2.22 17.12
C ALA A 398 13.03 -3.28 16.19
N PHE A 399 12.59 -4.52 16.26
CA PHE A 399 13.08 -5.58 15.36
C PHE A 399 12.67 -5.32 13.91
N LYS A 400 11.44 -4.86 13.68
CA LYS A 400 10.95 -4.48 12.36
C LYS A 400 11.82 -3.37 11.76
N ALA A 401 12.18 -2.36 12.51
CA ALA A 401 13.04 -1.28 12.03
C ALA A 401 14.35 -1.81 11.42
N ILE A 402 14.96 -2.85 12.04
CA ILE A 402 16.19 -3.44 11.53
C ILE A 402 15.95 -4.22 10.22
N TYR A 403 15.01 -5.16 10.21
CA TYR A 403 14.84 -6.03 9.04
C TYR A 403 14.11 -5.38 7.86
N THR A 404 13.50 -4.22 8.02
CA THR A 404 12.98 -3.44 6.89
C THR A 404 14.07 -2.68 6.14
N ASN A 405 15.25 -2.52 6.74
CA ASN A 405 16.43 -2.04 6.04
C ASN A 405 17.10 -3.21 5.28
N PRO A 406 17.19 -3.18 3.94
CA PRO A 406 17.75 -4.28 3.14
C PRO A 406 19.20 -4.66 3.50
N ASP A 407 19.98 -3.71 4.04
CA ASP A 407 21.36 -3.97 4.51
C ASP A 407 21.40 -4.95 5.69
N HIS A 408 20.35 -4.99 6.51
CA HIS A 408 20.38 -5.67 7.82
C HIS A 408 19.47 -6.91 7.90
N VAL A 409 18.72 -7.25 6.85
CA VAL A 409 17.79 -8.39 6.86
C VAL A 409 18.51 -9.69 7.21
N THR A 410 19.61 -9.99 6.51
CA THR A 410 20.39 -11.21 6.74
C THR A 410 21.01 -11.23 8.14
N GLN A 411 21.53 -10.08 8.62
CA GLN A 411 22.08 -9.94 9.97
C GLN A 411 21.01 -10.14 11.05
N ALA A 412 19.83 -9.57 10.87
CA ALA A 412 18.69 -9.74 11.78
C ALA A 412 18.23 -11.21 11.86
N LEU A 413 18.12 -11.89 10.71
CA LEU A 413 17.79 -13.31 10.66
C LEU A 413 18.87 -14.17 11.33
N HIS A 414 20.14 -13.90 11.02
CA HIS A 414 21.28 -14.61 11.59
C HIS A 414 21.28 -14.51 13.13
N TYR A 415 21.16 -13.29 13.66
CA TYR A 415 21.08 -13.08 15.09
C TYR A 415 19.90 -13.83 15.72
N PHE A 416 18.71 -13.72 15.12
CA PHE A 416 17.49 -14.34 15.66
C PHE A 416 17.61 -15.87 15.72
N VAL A 417 18.00 -16.54 14.63
CA VAL A 417 18.03 -18.02 14.57
C VAL A 417 19.14 -18.63 15.39
N ILE A 418 20.31 -17.96 15.50
CA ILE A 418 21.43 -18.48 16.33
C ILE A 418 21.11 -18.33 17.82
N ASN A 419 20.44 -17.25 18.22
CA ASN A 419 20.16 -16.93 19.60
C ASN A 419 18.74 -17.33 20.06
N GLU A 420 17.92 -17.98 19.21
CA GLU A 420 16.50 -18.22 19.47
C GLU A 420 16.23 -18.82 20.87
N GLN A 421 17.05 -19.79 21.30
CA GLN A 421 16.91 -20.43 22.62
C GLN A 421 17.36 -19.55 23.79
N ARG A 422 18.18 -18.53 23.51
CA ARG A 422 18.77 -17.60 24.50
C ARG A 422 18.12 -16.22 24.50
N LEU A 423 17.10 -16.02 23.62
CA LEU A 423 16.36 -14.77 23.59
C LEU A 423 15.65 -14.53 24.92
N ARG A 424 15.35 -13.27 25.22
CA ARG A 424 14.69 -12.84 26.45
C ARG A 424 13.51 -13.73 26.85
N LYS A 425 13.43 -14.06 28.14
CA LYS A 425 12.52 -15.08 28.69
C LYS A 425 11.05 -14.65 28.72
N ASP A 426 10.79 -13.35 28.66
CA ASP A 426 9.44 -12.79 28.68
C ASP A 426 8.74 -12.83 27.29
N ILE A 427 9.46 -13.29 26.23
CA ILE A 427 8.89 -13.52 24.88
C ILE A 427 8.50 -15.00 24.76
N SER A 428 7.21 -15.26 24.59
CA SER A 428 6.66 -16.60 24.39
C SER A 428 7.06 -17.20 23.03
N LEU A 429 6.91 -18.50 22.87
CA LEU A 429 7.16 -19.18 21.57
C LEU A 429 6.29 -18.60 20.46
N SER A 430 5.02 -18.33 20.72
CA SER A 430 4.12 -17.74 19.71
C SER A 430 4.52 -16.31 19.31
N GLU A 431 5.08 -15.53 20.24
CA GLU A 431 5.67 -14.21 19.94
C GLU A 431 6.93 -14.35 19.09
N LYS A 432 7.84 -15.29 19.40
CA LYS A 432 9.02 -15.58 18.58
C LYS A 432 8.64 -16.01 17.16
N VAL A 433 7.63 -16.89 17.01
CA VAL A 433 7.08 -17.28 15.69
C VAL A 433 6.55 -16.07 14.93
N ARG A 434 5.89 -15.15 15.61
CA ARG A 434 5.36 -13.91 15.01
C ARG A 434 6.48 -12.98 14.53
N LEU A 435 7.56 -12.86 15.32
CA LEU A 435 8.75 -12.09 14.93
C LEU A 435 9.42 -12.70 13.69
N LEU A 436 9.60 -14.02 13.67
CA LEU A 436 10.14 -14.69 12.48
C LEU A 436 9.25 -14.49 11.24
N ARG A 437 7.93 -14.60 11.40
CA ARG A 437 7.01 -14.35 10.28
C ARG A 437 7.08 -12.91 9.77
N GLY A 438 7.42 -11.95 10.62
CA GLY A 438 7.57 -10.54 10.24
C GLY A 438 8.75 -10.29 9.31
N ILE A 439 9.87 -11.01 9.46
CA ILE A 439 11.04 -10.85 8.60
C ILE A 439 10.90 -11.57 7.24
N VAL A 440 10.06 -12.60 7.17
CA VAL A 440 9.92 -13.48 5.99
C VAL A 440 9.70 -12.73 4.67
N PRO A 441 8.86 -11.69 4.57
CA PRO A 441 8.65 -10.96 3.33
C PRO A 441 9.89 -10.28 2.76
N TYR A 442 10.90 -10.04 3.58
CA TYR A 442 12.14 -9.32 3.24
C TYR A 442 13.30 -10.26 2.89
N LEU A 443 13.13 -11.57 3.08
CA LEU A 443 14.15 -12.56 2.77
C LEU A 443 14.20 -12.83 1.26
N THR A 444 15.39 -12.66 0.66
CA THR A 444 15.57 -12.72 -0.79
C THR A 444 16.80 -13.53 -1.22
N LYS A 445 17.74 -13.81 -0.29
CA LYS A 445 19.08 -14.35 -0.61
C LYS A 445 19.16 -15.86 -0.37
N THR A 446 20.02 -16.52 -1.16
CA THR A 446 20.32 -17.96 -0.99
C THR A 446 21.01 -18.26 0.36
N GLU A 447 21.78 -17.30 0.89
CA GLU A 447 22.42 -17.42 2.20
C GLU A 447 21.40 -17.56 3.33
N GLU A 448 20.29 -16.87 3.22
CA GLU A 448 19.17 -16.93 4.17
C GLU A 448 18.49 -18.30 4.16
N LEU A 449 18.32 -18.91 2.97
CA LEU A 449 17.84 -20.29 2.86
C LEU A 449 18.79 -21.28 3.53
N LYS A 450 20.09 -21.14 3.30
CA LYS A 450 21.11 -22.01 3.93
C LYS A 450 21.11 -21.87 5.45
N LEU A 451 20.93 -20.66 5.94
CA LEU A 451 20.84 -20.37 7.37
C LEU A 451 19.60 -21.02 8.00
N LEU A 452 18.43 -20.88 7.38
CA LEU A 452 17.19 -21.50 7.82
C LEU A 452 17.27 -23.03 7.80
N GLN A 453 17.88 -23.61 6.76
CA GLN A 453 18.11 -25.06 6.68
C GLN A 453 19.03 -25.54 7.80
N LYS A 454 20.16 -24.85 8.03
CA LYS A 454 21.08 -25.14 9.12
C LYS A 454 20.39 -25.09 10.49
N TYR A 455 19.52 -24.11 10.70
CA TYR A 455 18.74 -24.01 11.93
C TYR A 455 17.82 -25.21 12.12
N LEU A 456 17.13 -25.68 11.07
CA LEU A 456 16.30 -26.89 11.14
C LEU A 456 17.11 -28.15 11.47
N ASP A 457 18.31 -28.28 10.90
CA ASP A 457 19.16 -29.48 11.05
C ASP A 457 19.83 -29.53 12.43
N VAL A 458 20.29 -28.39 12.95
CA VAL A 458 21.07 -28.30 14.19
C VAL A 458 20.17 -28.13 15.41
N VAL A 459 19.27 -27.14 15.39
CA VAL A 459 18.44 -26.77 16.53
C VAL A 459 17.22 -27.68 16.66
N LYS A 460 16.73 -28.21 15.53
CA LYS A 460 15.53 -29.08 15.46
C LYS A 460 14.35 -28.48 16.22
N PRO A 461 13.90 -27.27 15.83
CA PRO A 461 12.86 -26.53 16.56
C PRO A 461 11.55 -27.32 16.60
N LYS A 462 10.77 -27.06 17.65
CA LYS A 462 9.47 -27.71 17.85
C LYS A 462 8.39 -27.11 16.92
N ASN A 463 7.38 -27.91 16.66
CA ASN A 463 6.21 -27.72 15.82
C ASN A 463 6.01 -26.31 15.19
N GLU A 464 5.47 -25.35 15.94
CA GLU A 464 5.12 -24.02 15.42
C GLU A 464 6.33 -23.25 14.84
N MET A 465 7.50 -23.34 15.47
CA MET A 465 8.70 -22.70 14.97
C MET A 465 9.23 -23.41 13.73
N ARG A 466 9.18 -24.75 13.71
CA ARG A 466 9.55 -25.53 12.52
C ARG A 466 8.69 -25.15 11.32
N ASP A 467 7.37 -25.09 11.52
CA ASP A 467 6.43 -24.73 10.47
C ASP A 467 6.66 -23.30 9.95
N ALA A 468 6.95 -22.37 10.87
CA ALA A 468 7.28 -21.00 10.50
C ALA A 468 8.57 -20.93 9.65
N VAL A 469 9.61 -21.68 10.00
CA VAL A 469 10.86 -21.75 9.22
C VAL A 469 10.63 -22.38 7.84
N MET A 470 9.85 -23.45 7.76
CA MET A 470 9.52 -24.07 6.47
C MET A 470 8.73 -23.12 5.57
N LEU A 471 7.77 -22.37 6.13
CA LEU A 471 7.04 -21.34 5.39
C LEU A 471 7.98 -20.20 4.95
N ALA A 472 8.94 -19.81 5.77
CA ALA A 472 9.96 -18.83 5.43
C ALA A 472 10.78 -19.29 4.21
N MET A 473 11.28 -20.53 4.22
CA MET A 473 12.04 -21.09 3.09
C MET A 473 11.21 -21.13 1.79
N LEU A 474 9.94 -21.50 1.88
CA LEU A 474 9.03 -21.45 0.72
C LEU A 474 8.82 -20.01 0.21
N SER A 475 8.76 -19.04 1.10
CA SER A 475 8.62 -17.62 0.74
C SER A 475 9.87 -17.12 0.00
N VAL A 476 11.08 -17.40 0.51
CA VAL A 476 12.34 -17.03 -0.15
C VAL A 476 12.42 -17.60 -1.56
N ASN A 477 12.11 -18.89 -1.73
CA ASN A 477 12.13 -19.52 -3.05
C ASN A 477 11.15 -18.83 -4.03
N ARG A 478 9.97 -18.42 -3.57
CA ARG A 478 9.01 -17.66 -4.40
C ARG A 478 9.54 -16.29 -4.79
N THR A 479 10.08 -15.56 -3.81
CA THR A 479 10.69 -14.25 -4.06
C THR A 479 11.79 -14.36 -5.10
N GLN A 480 12.68 -15.36 -5.00
CA GLN A 480 13.72 -15.60 -5.99
C GLN A 480 13.14 -15.92 -7.37
N ASN A 481 12.10 -16.76 -7.44
CA ASN A 481 11.43 -17.05 -8.70
C ASN A 481 10.77 -15.80 -9.30
N PHE A 482 10.10 -15.00 -8.48
CA PHE A 482 9.54 -13.72 -8.92
C PHE A 482 10.63 -12.80 -9.49
N LEU A 483 11.73 -12.62 -8.78
CA LEU A 483 12.83 -11.76 -9.20
C LEU A 483 13.46 -12.25 -10.51
N ASN A 484 13.74 -13.54 -10.63
CA ASN A 484 14.31 -14.14 -11.84
C ASN A 484 13.39 -13.98 -13.06
N ASN A 485 12.09 -14.19 -12.88
CA ASN A 485 11.12 -14.10 -13.97
C ASN A 485 10.85 -12.65 -14.41
N ASN A 486 10.99 -11.69 -13.49
CA ASN A 486 10.63 -10.29 -13.74
C ASN A 486 11.84 -9.35 -13.91
N TYR A 487 13.08 -9.84 -13.79
CA TYR A 487 14.29 -9.01 -13.84
C TYR A 487 14.32 -8.07 -15.05
N LYS A 488 14.11 -8.59 -16.25
CA LYS A 488 14.14 -7.79 -17.49
C LYS A 488 13.01 -6.75 -17.54
N ALA A 489 11.82 -7.16 -17.15
CA ALA A 489 10.65 -6.28 -17.13
C ALA A 489 10.81 -5.14 -16.11
N LEU A 490 11.32 -5.46 -14.91
CA LEU A 490 11.63 -4.47 -13.87
C LEU A 490 12.72 -3.50 -14.34
N LYS A 491 13.82 -4.01 -14.91
CA LYS A 491 14.89 -3.16 -15.44
C LYS A 491 14.38 -2.18 -16.48
N SER A 492 13.58 -2.66 -17.44
CA SER A 492 12.97 -1.80 -18.47
C SER A 492 11.95 -0.83 -17.87
N ALA A 493 11.22 -1.25 -16.82
CA ALA A 493 10.24 -0.41 -16.13
C ALA A 493 10.90 0.81 -15.46
N PHE A 494 12.04 0.61 -14.79
CA PHE A 494 12.77 1.72 -14.13
C PHE A 494 13.36 2.74 -15.09
N GLN A 495 13.48 2.41 -16.37
CA GLN A 495 13.92 3.33 -17.42
C GLN A 495 12.79 4.24 -17.95
N GLN A 496 11.54 4.02 -17.49
CA GLN A 496 10.39 4.84 -17.88
C GLN A 496 10.35 6.11 -17.02
N VAL A 497 10.83 7.21 -17.56
CA VAL A 497 10.85 8.50 -16.86
C VAL A 497 9.75 9.47 -17.32
N ASN A 498 9.06 9.15 -18.42
CA ASN A 498 8.01 9.99 -18.99
C ASN A 498 6.69 9.22 -19.05
N PRO A 499 5.53 9.88 -18.80
CA PRO A 499 4.23 9.27 -18.98
C PRO A 499 4.01 8.87 -20.45
N PRO A 500 3.21 7.83 -20.72
CA PRO A 500 2.92 7.38 -22.07
C PRO A 500 2.20 8.48 -22.86
N THR A 501 2.58 8.64 -24.12
CA THR A 501 1.88 9.52 -25.06
C THR A 501 0.84 8.72 -25.85
N PRO A 502 -0.33 9.31 -26.16
CA PRO A 502 -1.30 8.68 -27.06
C PRO A 502 -0.63 8.31 -28.38
N ALA A 503 -0.94 7.13 -28.91
CA ALA A 503 -0.53 6.81 -30.27
C ALA A 503 -1.14 7.85 -31.22
N PRO A 504 -0.38 8.37 -32.22
CA PRO A 504 -0.94 9.27 -33.19
C PRO A 504 -2.15 8.59 -33.84
N PRO A 505 -3.26 9.32 -34.09
CA PRO A 505 -4.45 8.74 -34.69
C PRO A 505 -4.04 8.03 -35.97
N THR A 506 -4.40 6.76 -36.08
CA THR A 506 -4.20 5.98 -37.31
C THR A 506 -5.00 6.68 -38.40
N VAL A 507 -4.30 7.35 -39.29
CA VAL A 507 -4.92 7.96 -40.46
C VAL A 507 -5.42 6.80 -41.31
N THR A 508 -6.70 6.46 -41.18
CA THR A 508 -7.36 5.53 -42.09
C THR A 508 -7.28 6.17 -43.48
N PRO A 509 -6.71 5.51 -44.49
CA PRO A 509 -6.70 6.05 -45.83
C PRO A 509 -8.13 6.37 -46.25
N PRO A 510 -8.42 7.52 -46.87
CA PRO A 510 -9.76 7.85 -47.27
C PRO A 510 -10.29 6.77 -48.22
N ALA A 511 -11.50 6.28 -47.95
CA ALA A 511 -12.20 5.37 -48.84
C ALA A 511 -12.28 5.98 -50.22
N PRO A 512 -12.16 5.20 -51.32
CA PRO A 512 -12.17 5.73 -52.67
C PRO A 512 -13.49 6.44 -52.93
N THR A 513 -13.40 7.71 -53.27
CA THR A 513 -14.51 8.61 -53.55
C THR A 513 -15.22 8.16 -54.83
N LEU A 514 -16.43 7.68 -54.71
CA LEU A 514 -17.36 7.57 -55.83
C LEU A 514 -17.80 8.99 -56.22
N THR A 515 -17.34 9.44 -57.37
CA THR A 515 -17.77 10.69 -58.00
C THR A 515 -19.24 10.66 -58.38
N THR A 516 -20.08 11.44 -57.71
CA THR A 516 -21.39 11.85 -58.20
C THR A 516 -21.45 13.37 -58.37
N LYS A 517 -21.97 13.75 -59.50
CA LYS A 517 -22.10 15.09 -60.11
C LYS A 517 -22.94 16.05 -59.25
N PRO A 518 -22.70 17.36 -59.27
CA PRO A 518 -23.31 18.31 -58.34
C PRO A 518 -24.73 18.69 -58.72
N SER A 519 -25.57 18.85 -57.70
CA SER A 519 -26.83 19.56 -57.80
C SER A 519 -26.83 20.77 -56.89
N ASN A 520 -27.16 21.92 -57.48
CA ASN A 520 -27.32 23.23 -56.86
C ASN A 520 -28.37 23.22 -55.74
N VAL A 521 -28.09 23.74 -54.56
CA VAL A 521 -29.07 24.38 -53.68
C VAL A 521 -28.43 25.49 -52.86
N THR A 522 -29.08 26.62 -52.90
CA THR A 522 -29.02 27.94 -52.32
C THR A 522 -28.69 28.01 -50.80
N THR A 523 -27.93 29.02 -50.49
CA THR A 523 -27.67 29.56 -49.12
C THR A 523 -28.88 30.20 -48.47
N PRO A 524 -29.06 30.13 -47.15
CA PRO A 524 -29.77 31.10 -46.33
C PRO A 524 -28.86 31.81 -45.30
N PRO A 525 -29.35 32.88 -44.66
CA PRO A 525 -28.57 34.02 -44.30
C PRO A 525 -27.95 33.99 -42.88
N THR A 526 -26.92 34.77 -42.74
CA THR A 526 -26.19 35.17 -41.52
C THR A 526 -27.07 35.82 -40.44
N VAL A 527 -26.85 35.47 -39.17
CA VAL A 527 -27.33 36.20 -38.00
C VAL A 527 -26.09 36.59 -37.15
N PRO A 528 -26.07 37.84 -36.63
CA PRO A 528 -24.88 38.44 -36.00
C PRO A 528 -24.68 38.04 -34.54
N PRO A 529 -23.46 38.27 -33.99
CA PRO A 529 -23.13 37.85 -32.65
C PRO A 529 -23.46 38.94 -31.62
N ASN A 530 -24.04 38.59 -30.50
CA ASN A 530 -23.83 39.26 -29.21
C ASN A 530 -24.55 38.49 -28.10
N GLY A 531 -23.75 38.13 -27.10
CA GLY A 531 -24.25 37.56 -25.86
C GLY A 531 -23.10 37.11 -24.99
N THR A 532 -22.59 38.01 -24.17
CA THR A 532 -21.67 37.76 -23.06
C THR A 532 -22.22 36.69 -22.13
N VAL A 533 -21.60 35.53 -22.07
CA VAL A 533 -21.90 34.50 -21.08
C VAL A 533 -20.96 34.68 -19.90
N THR A 534 -21.51 35.13 -18.80
CA THR A 534 -20.86 35.10 -17.49
C THR A 534 -20.75 33.65 -17.03
N THR A 535 -19.53 33.18 -16.84
CA THR A 535 -19.23 31.89 -16.20
C THR A 535 -19.66 31.94 -14.72
N PRO A 536 -20.41 30.93 -14.24
CA PRO A 536 -20.63 30.78 -12.80
C PRO A 536 -19.36 30.27 -12.16
N THR A 537 -18.86 31.01 -11.19
CA THR A 537 -17.81 30.56 -10.25
C THR A 537 -18.36 29.41 -9.40
N THR A 538 -17.84 28.22 -9.59
CA THR A 538 -18.05 27.09 -8.67
C THR A 538 -17.38 27.39 -7.34
N PRO A 539 -18.07 27.19 -6.21
CA PRO A 539 -17.45 27.32 -4.89
C PRO A 539 -16.43 26.20 -4.71
N LYS A 540 -15.22 26.54 -4.25
CA LYS A 540 -14.24 25.56 -3.77
C LYS A 540 -14.88 24.74 -2.65
N PRO A 541 -14.79 23.42 -2.67
CA PRO A 541 -15.23 22.59 -1.56
C PRO A 541 -14.34 22.88 -0.33
N ASN A 542 -14.96 23.09 0.81
CA ASN A 542 -14.29 23.17 2.10
C ASN A 542 -13.65 21.80 2.42
N SER A 543 -12.35 21.68 2.23
CA SER A 543 -11.57 20.45 2.37
C SER A 543 -11.39 19.95 3.81
N ALA A 544 -11.82 20.69 4.82
CA ALA A 544 -11.53 20.37 6.22
C ALA A 544 -12.52 19.42 6.92
N ALA A 545 -13.74 19.27 6.40
CA ALA A 545 -14.78 18.48 7.07
C ALA A 545 -14.88 17.01 6.59
N GLU A 546 -14.42 16.70 5.38
CA GLU A 546 -14.49 15.34 4.82
C GLU A 546 -13.28 14.45 5.15
N LEU A 547 -12.19 15.04 5.61
CA LEU A 547 -10.90 14.34 5.83
C LEU A 547 -10.81 13.55 7.14
N ASN A 548 -11.66 13.78 8.13
CA ASN A 548 -11.44 13.27 9.49
C ASN A 548 -11.82 11.79 9.74
N ILE A 549 -12.50 11.11 8.84
CA ILE A 549 -12.91 9.70 9.04
C ILE A 549 -12.44 8.79 7.90
N PHE A 550 -12.44 9.26 6.67
CA PHE A 550 -11.99 8.48 5.50
C PHE A 550 -10.49 8.17 5.50
N SER A 551 -9.65 9.08 6.01
CA SER A 551 -8.19 8.91 5.95
C SER A 551 -7.65 7.85 6.91
N LEU A 552 -8.24 7.71 8.11
CA LEU A 552 -7.79 6.69 9.08
C LEU A 552 -8.13 5.27 8.62
N PHE A 553 -9.32 5.07 8.02
CA PHE A 553 -9.74 3.75 7.52
C PHE A 553 -9.00 3.36 6.24
N THR A 554 -8.76 4.30 5.34
CA THR A 554 -8.02 4.04 4.09
C THR A 554 -6.54 3.78 4.37
N LEU A 555 -5.92 4.56 5.27
CA LEU A 555 -4.57 4.33 5.77
C LEU A 555 -4.44 2.96 6.47
N LEU A 556 -5.40 2.62 7.29
CA LEU A 556 -5.44 1.31 7.95
C LEU A 556 -5.58 0.18 6.92
N MET A 557 -6.42 0.32 5.91
CA MET A 557 -6.66 -0.70 4.88
C MET A 557 -5.47 -0.90 3.95
N VAL A 558 -4.72 0.15 3.61
CA VAL A 558 -3.52 0.06 2.76
C VAL A 558 -2.36 -0.56 3.51
N TYR A 559 -2.06 -0.07 4.70
CA TYR A 559 -1.01 -0.64 5.58
C TYR A 559 -1.23 -2.12 5.89
N LEU A 560 -2.48 -2.54 5.96
CA LEU A 560 -2.89 -3.87 6.38
C LEU A 560 -3.06 -4.86 5.23
N ALA A 561 -3.22 -4.38 3.99
CA ALA A 561 -3.17 -5.23 2.80
C ALA A 561 -1.75 -5.78 2.58
N PHE A 562 -0.70 -5.03 2.94
CA PHE A 562 0.69 -5.49 2.83
C PHE A 562 1.11 -6.50 3.92
N ILE A 563 0.59 -6.39 5.14
CA ILE A 563 0.93 -7.33 6.24
C ILE A 563 0.30 -8.72 6.04
N TYR A 564 -0.75 -8.85 5.23
CA TYR A 564 -1.48 -10.13 5.02
C TYR A 564 -1.06 -10.90 3.76
N ILE A 565 -0.05 -10.42 3.00
CA ILE A 565 0.53 -11.15 1.86
C ILE A 565 1.57 -12.20 2.34
N ALA A 566 1.93 -12.17 3.60
CA ALA A 566 2.84 -13.16 4.21
C ALA A 566 2.09 -14.34 4.83
#